data_59bfafba536d876dc2d8505061205c16
#
_entry.id   59bfafba536d876dc2d8505061205c16
#
_cell.length_a   1.000
_cell.length_b   1.000
_cell.length_c   1.000
_cell.angle_alpha   90.00
_cell.angle_beta   90.00
_cell.angle_gamma   90.00
#
_symmetry.space_group_name_H-M   'P 1'
#
loop_
_entity.id
_entity.type
_entity.pdbx_description
1 polymer ?
#
loop_
_entity_poly.entity_id
_entity_poly.type
_entity_poly.pdbx_seq_one_letter_code
_entity_poly.pdbx_strand_id
1 'polypeptide(L)'
;MRRNTIQILALAFFMLGALSGNAQTDTVQHVVEGRTNAIKQQKKPYVILISADGFRWDYAKKYGATHLLELADGGVSAASMIPSFPSVTFPNHYSLVTGLYPSHHGLVNNSFLDEKENERYSMGAKAKVRDSKWYGGTPLWVLAEQQQMIAASMFWVGSEASIKGTRPTYYYDYTEKISVEKRINEVKTWLNLPEEKRPHLITFYVSEPDHAGHSFGPEAPQTEQAVKMVDSMVYELTKAVKSTGLPVNFIFVSDHGMTAVDRENPIRTPAAIDTGKYIIASSGTMMDIHAKNKADVLPLYKQLKEAEDGYVAYLKADMPSHLHYNAKDDKMNRVGDILLLPTWPRVFSSRKPGIGHHGFDPSAVKDMHATFIAWGPAFKSGVTVPSFENVNVYPLITTILGLTNTDKIDGMISVLKPILKK
;
A
#
# COMPACT_ATOMS: atom_id res chain seq x y z
N MET A 1 86.14 -26.98 -3.10
CA MET A 1 84.93 -27.72 -2.62
C MET A 1 83.99 -26.77 -1.91
N ARG A 2 82.92 -26.32 -2.60
CA ARG A 2 81.84 -25.53 -1.99
C ARG A 2 80.53 -26.15 -2.45
N ARG A 3 79.73 -26.68 -1.50
CA ARG A 3 78.42 -27.21 -1.67
C ARG A 3 77.39 -26.05 -1.73
N ASN A 4 76.70 -25.94 -2.83
CA ASN A 4 75.55 -25.03 -2.97
C ASN A 4 74.28 -25.76 -2.50
N THR A 5 73.64 -25.24 -1.48
CA THR A 5 72.36 -25.70 -1.00
C THR A 5 71.26 -24.89 -1.71
N ILE A 6 70.46 -25.53 -2.53
CA ILE A 6 69.29 -24.93 -3.20
C ILE A 6 68.14 -25.02 -2.20
N GLN A 7 67.63 -23.87 -1.75
CA GLN A 7 66.38 -23.77 -1.00
C GLN A 7 65.21 -23.67 -1.99
N ILE A 8 64.34 -24.70 -1.98
CA ILE A 8 63.10 -24.70 -2.70
C ILE A 8 62.05 -23.95 -1.85
N LEU A 9 61.65 -22.71 -2.28
CA LEU A 9 60.51 -21.99 -1.71
C LEU A 9 59.24 -22.56 -2.35
N ALA A 10 58.42 -23.27 -1.57
CA ALA A 10 57.07 -23.63 -1.94
C ALA A 10 56.12 -22.42 -1.76
N LEU A 11 55.67 -21.81 -2.87
CA LEU A 11 54.60 -20.80 -2.87
C LEU A 11 53.29 -21.54 -2.75
N ALA A 12 52.66 -21.47 -1.59
CA ALA A 12 51.26 -21.85 -1.39
C ALA A 12 50.34 -20.77 -1.98
N PHE A 13 49.76 -21.05 -3.15
CA PHE A 13 48.70 -20.21 -3.73
C PHE A 13 47.40 -20.46 -2.95
N PHE A 14 47.03 -19.58 -2.06
CA PHE A 14 45.69 -19.54 -1.48
C PHE A 14 44.73 -18.98 -2.55
N MET A 15 44.01 -19.88 -3.25
CA MET A 15 42.81 -19.48 -4.01
C MET A 15 41.73 -19.04 -3.04
N LEU A 16 41.58 -17.73 -2.81
CA LEU A 16 40.34 -17.18 -2.32
C LEU A 16 39.28 -17.32 -3.42
N GLY A 17 38.49 -18.38 -3.33
CA GLY A 17 37.26 -18.48 -4.08
C GLY A 17 36.33 -17.33 -3.62
N ALA A 18 36.25 -16.28 -4.43
CA ALA A 18 35.20 -15.30 -4.30
C ALA A 18 33.85 -16.03 -4.50
N LEU A 19 33.20 -16.38 -3.41
CA LEU A 19 31.77 -16.71 -3.43
C LEU A 19 31.05 -15.46 -3.91
N SER A 20 30.92 -15.33 -5.23
CA SER A 20 29.92 -14.45 -5.83
C SER A 20 28.57 -14.95 -5.34
N GLY A 21 28.12 -14.46 -4.21
CA GLY A 21 26.74 -14.59 -3.82
C GLY A 21 25.91 -13.98 -4.94
N ASN A 22 25.44 -14.80 -5.87
CA ASN A 22 24.35 -14.44 -6.74
C ASN A 22 23.24 -13.97 -5.79
N ALA A 23 23.00 -12.67 -5.72
CA ALA A 23 21.80 -12.13 -5.13
C ALA A 23 20.65 -12.75 -5.94
N GLN A 24 20.17 -13.88 -5.47
CA GLN A 24 19.04 -14.60 -6.04
C GLN A 24 17.91 -13.58 -5.99
N THR A 25 17.54 -13.07 -7.17
CA THR A 25 16.40 -12.18 -7.28
C THR A 25 15.21 -12.99 -6.81
N ASP A 26 14.58 -12.52 -5.74
CA ASP A 26 13.60 -13.26 -4.98
C ASP A 26 12.29 -13.38 -5.78
N THR A 27 12.30 -14.33 -6.72
CA THR A 27 11.12 -14.69 -7.54
C THR A 27 10.53 -16.03 -7.07
N VAL A 28 10.94 -16.47 -5.88
CA VAL A 28 10.56 -17.76 -5.30
C VAL A 28 9.42 -17.53 -4.30
N GLN A 29 8.46 -18.42 -4.31
CA GLN A 29 7.41 -18.46 -3.30
C GLN A 29 8.00 -18.81 -1.93
N HIS A 30 7.61 -18.07 -0.92
CA HIS A 30 7.80 -18.44 0.47
C HIS A 30 6.58 -19.20 0.96
N VAL A 31 6.82 -20.27 1.72
CA VAL A 31 5.78 -21.09 2.36
C VAL A 31 6.06 -21.18 3.85
N VAL A 32 5.08 -20.84 4.67
CA VAL A 32 5.13 -21.10 6.12
C VAL A 32 4.61 -22.51 6.37
N GLU A 33 5.54 -23.44 6.61
CA GLU A 33 5.21 -24.84 6.75
C GLU A 33 4.34 -25.16 7.97
N GLY A 34 3.65 -26.31 7.93
CA GLY A 34 2.86 -26.86 9.04
C GLY A 34 1.47 -26.24 9.22
N ARG A 35 1.08 -25.24 8.43
CA ARG A 35 -0.25 -24.62 8.51
C ARG A 35 -1.29 -25.36 7.68
N THR A 36 -2.52 -25.41 8.21
CA THR A 36 -3.71 -25.97 7.54
C THR A 36 -4.95 -25.18 7.91
N ASN A 37 -5.92 -25.15 7.02
CA ASN A 37 -7.26 -24.67 7.35
C ASN A 37 -7.91 -25.57 8.38
N ALA A 38 -8.44 -25.02 9.47
CA ALA A 38 -9.32 -25.77 10.35
C ALA A 38 -10.56 -26.26 9.56
N ILE A 39 -11.13 -27.39 9.97
CA ILE A 39 -12.30 -27.99 9.29
C ILE A 39 -13.45 -26.97 9.11
N LYS A 40 -13.71 -26.14 10.12
CA LYS A 40 -14.72 -25.08 10.06
C LYS A 40 -14.40 -23.99 9.04
N GLN A 41 -13.12 -23.77 8.72
CA GLN A 41 -12.68 -22.76 7.77
C GLN A 41 -12.74 -23.25 6.31
N GLN A 42 -12.56 -24.56 6.07
CA GLN A 42 -12.58 -25.16 4.73
C GLN A 42 -13.88 -24.94 3.97
N LYS A 43 -14.98 -24.65 4.67
CA LYS A 43 -16.31 -24.37 4.07
C LYS A 43 -16.63 -22.87 3.95
N LYS A 44 -15.69 -22.01 4.32
CA LYS A 44 -15.87 -20.56 4.23
C LYS A 44 -15.69 -20.06 2.78
N PRO A 45 -16.24 -18.89 2.44
CA PRO A 45 -16.03 -18.27 1.14
C PRO A 45 -14.56 -17.98 0.83
N TYR A 46 -14.26 -17.77 -0.44
CA TYR A 46 -12.97 -17.30 -0.93
C TYR A 46 -13.06 -15.82 -1.29
N VAL A 47 -12.02 -15.05 -1.00
CA VAL A 47 -11.88 -13.63 -1.36
C VAL A 47 -10.54 -13.38 -2.02
N ILE A 48 -10.54 -12.75 -3.18
CA ILE A 48 -9.36 -12.18 -3.82
C ILE A 48 -9.49 -10.66 -3.77
N LEU A 49 -8.59 -10.01 -3.03
CA LEU A 49 -8.45 -8.56 -2.99
C LEU A 49 -7.39 -8.15 -4.02
N ILE A 50 -7.80 -7.45 -5.07
CA ILE A 50 -6.95 -7.00 -6.17
C ILE A 50 -6.74 -5.50 -6.00
N SER A 51 -5.48 -5.03 -5.99
CA SER A 51 -5.15 -3.60 -6.03
C SER A 51 -4.34 -3.27 -7.26
N ALA A 52 -4.78 -2.23 -7.98
CA ALA A 52 -4.01 -1.56 -9.01
C ALA A 52 -3.63 -0.17 -8.50
N ASP A 53 -2.32 0.06 -8.29
CA ASP A 53 -1.78 1.29 -7.72
C ASP A 53 -2.16 2.52 -8.57
N GLY A 54 -2.62 3.58 -7.94
CA GLY A 54 -2.94 4.83 -8.62
C GLY A 54 -4.14 4.77 -9.58
N PHE A 55 -4.99 3.72 -9.52
CA PHE A 55 -6.15 3.58 -10.40
C PHE A 55 -7.28 4.53 -9.96
N ARG A 56 -7.25 5.76 -10.48
CA ARG A 56 -8.18 6.83 -10.15
C ARG A 56 -9.63 6.43 -10.40
N TRP A 57 -10.54 6.94 -9.59
CA TRP A 57 -11.97 6.60 -9.57
C TRP A 57 -12.69 6.68 -10.93
N ASP A 58 -12.24 7.53 -11.85
CA ASP A 58 -12.85 7.76 -13.16
C ASP A 58 -12.14 7.00 -14.31
N TYR A 59 -10.98 6.39 -14.08
CA TYR A 59 -10.13 5.82 -15.13
C TYR A 59 -10.81 4.71 -15.93
N ALA A 60 -11.60 3.86 -15.28
CA ALA A 60 -12.30 2.79 -15.99
C ALA A 60 -13.23 3.36 -17.06
N LYS A 61 -14.02 4.36 -16.71
CA LYS A 61 -14.94 5.03 -17.65
C LYS A 61 -14.19 5.90 -18.65
N LYS A 62 -13.22 6.69 -18.17
CA LYS A 62 -12.47 7.65 -18.98
C LYS A 62 -11.71 6.98 -20.12
N TYR A 63 -11.08 5.84 -19.83
CA TYR A 63 -10.21 5.14 -20.77
C TYR A 63 -10.83 3.88 -21.37
N GLY A 64 -12.11 3.61 -21.10
CA GLY A 64 -12.84 2.49 -21.69
C GLY A 64 -12.29 1.14 -21.27
N ALA A 65 -12.06 0.94 -19.96
CA ALA A 65 -11.70 -0.34 -19.37
C ALA A 65 -12.94 -1.27 -19.35
N THR A 66 -13.23 -1.89 -20.50
CA THR A 66 -14.51 -2.54 -20.79
C THR A 66 -14.81 -3.70 -19.86
N HIS A 67 -13.81 -4.52 -19.52
CA HIS A 67 -14.03 -5.67 -18.63
C HIS A 67 -14.35 -5.22 -17.19
N LEU A 68 -13.64 -4.20 -16.67
CA LEU A 68 -13.91 -3.62 -15.35
C LEU A 68 -15.32 -2.99 -15.32
N LEU A 69 -15.75 -2.33 -16.40
CA LEU A 69 -17.09 -1.76 -16.51
C LEU A 69 -18.15 -2.85 -16.52
N GLU A 70 -17.97 -3.94 -17.27
CA GLU A 70 -18.87 -5.11 -17.27
C GLU A 70 -18.95 -5.76 -15.89
N LEU A 71 -17.84 -5.87 -15.17
CA LEU A 71 -17.80 -6.40 -13.80
C LEU A 71 -18.52 -5.47 -12.81
N ALA A 72 -18.39 -4.15 -12.99
CA ALA A 72 -19.12 -3.16 -12.21
C ALA A 72 -20.63 -3.24 -12.44
N ASP A 73 -21.06 -3.35 -13.70
CA ASP A 73 -22.47 -3.45 -14.08
C ASP A 73 -23.10 -4.78 -13.62
N GLY A 74 -22.35 -5.87 -13.68
CA GLY A 74 -22.77 -7.19 -13.19
C GLY A 74 -22.63 -7.40 -11.69
N GLY A 75 -21.95 -6.52 -10.99
CA GLY A 75 -21.62 -6.60 -9.58
C GLY A 75 -21.97 -5.34 -8.80
N VAL A 76 -21.01 -4.85 -8.05
CA VAL A 76 -21.09 -3.63 -7.23
C VAL A 76 -19.97 -2.68 -7.63
N SER A 77 -20.31 -1.40 -7.77
CA SER A 77 -19.32 -0.32 -7.88
C SER A 77 -19.58 0.77 -6.84
N ALA A 78 -18.59 1.62 -6.59
CA ALA A 78 -18.78 2.86 -5.84
C ALA A 78 -18.66 4.08 -6.76
N ALA A 79 -19.30 5.18 -6.41
CA ALA A 79 -19.06 6.46 -7.06
C ALA A 79 -17.57 6.84 -6.99
N SER A 80 -16.92 6.53 -5.88
CA SER A 80 -15.47 6.50 -5.71
C SER A 80 -15.13 5.88 -4.34
N MET A 81 -13.89 5.45 -4.13
CA MET A 81 -13.37 5.14 -2.81
C MET A 81 -12.44 6.26 -2.36
N ILE A 82 -12.67 6.78 -1.16
CA ILE A 82 -11.91 7.90 -0.60
C ILE A 82 -10.69 7.32 0.12
N PRO A 83 -9.46 7.60 -0.32
CA PRO A 83 -8.27 7.17 0.38
C PRO A 83 -8.12 7.89 1.72
N SER A 84 -7.41 7.28 2.66
CA SER A 84 -7.00 7.94 3.90
C SER A 84 -5.90 8.97 3.62
N PHE A 85 -5.83 10.02 4.42
CA PHE A 85 -4.73 11.00 4.36
C PHE A 85 -3.49 10.49 5.13
N PRO A 86 -2.27 10.70 4.57
CA PRO A 86 -1.99 11.17 3.21
C PRO A 86 -2.33 10.09 2.17
N SER A 87 -2.85 10.53 1.01
CA SER A 87 -3.28 9.63 -0.07
C SER A 87 -2.07 9.10 -0.85
N VAL A 88 -1.24 8.29 -0.17
CA VAL A 88 -0.02 7.67 -0.70
C VAL A 88 -0.02 6.17 -0.49
N THR A 89 0.80 5.46 -1.26
CA THR A 89 0.77 4.01 -1.49
C THR A 89 0.78 3.16 -0.21
N PHE A 90 1.85 3.25 0.60
CA PHE A 90 2.03 2.33 1.73
C PHE A 90 0.97 2.53 2.83
N PRO A 91 0.69 3.77 3.28
CA PRO A 91 -0.41 4.03 4.21
C PRO A 91 -1.74 3.45 3.74
N ASN A 92 -2.12 3.69 2.48
CA ASN A 92 -3.45 3.32 1.99
C ASN A 92 -3.61 1.83 1.73
N HIS A 93 -2.60 1.15 1.16
CA HIS A 93 -2.63 -0.30 1.05
C HIS A 93 -2.74 -0.97 2.43
N TYR A 94 -2.10 -0.38 3.44
CA TYR A 94 -2.16 -0.93 4.79
C TYR A 94 -3.48 -0.60 5.50
N SER A 95 -4.08 0.58 5.24
CA SER A 95 -5.44 0.92 5.69
C SER A 95 -6.49 -0.06 5.15
N LEU A 96 -6.41 -0.42 3.86
CA LEU A 96 -7.31 -1.41 3.21
C LEU A 96 -7.32 -2.76 3.93
N VAL A 97 -6.19 -3.19 4.48
CA VAL A 97 -6.05 -4.52 5.09
C VAL A 97 -6.03 -4.51 6.63
N THR A 98 -6.14 -3.34 7.26
CA THR A 98 -6.23 -3.21 8.72
C THR A 98 -7.54 -2.56 9.19
N GLY A 99 -8.21 -1.80 8.31
CA GLY A 99 -9.38 -1.01 8.67
C GLY A 99 -9.05 0.17 9.60
N LEU A 100 -7.78 0.62 9.60
CA LEU A 100 -7.27 1.71 10.43
C LEU A 100 -6.77 2.87 9.56
N TYR A 101 -6.88 4.10 10.07
CA TYR A 101 -6.23 5.25 9.44
C TYR A 101 -4.70 5.19 9.60
N PRO A 102 -3.93 5.87 8.73
CA PRO A 102 -2.45 5.86 8.76
C PRO A 102 -1.84 6.22 10.11
N SER A 103 -2.37 7.23 10.79
CA SER A 103 -1.95 7.64 12.13
C SER A 103 -2.27 6.59 13.22
N HIS A 104 -3.26 5.72 12.98
CA HIS A 104 -3.65 4.66 13.90
C HIS A 104 -2.84 3.38 13.71
N HIS A 105 -2.53 3.00 12.46
CA HIS A 105 -1.69 1.82 12.20
C HIS A 105 -0.19 2.13 12.11
N GLY A 106 0.19 3.42 12.08
CA GLY A 106 1.58 3.87 12.23
C GLY A 106 2.41 3.94 10.96
N LEU A 107 1.94 3.50 9.79
CA LEU A 107 2.53 3.85 8.51
C LEU A 107 1.99 5.22 8.08
N VAL A 108 2.56 6.27 8.66
CA VAL A 108 2.04 7.64 8.48
C VAL A 108 2.40 8.24 7.12
N ASN A 109 3.41 7.70 6.42
CA ASN A 109 3.80 8.10 5.07
C ASN A 109 4.61 6.97 4.40
N ASN A 110 4.94 7.10 3.11
CA ASN A 110 5.90 6.22 2.42
C ASN A 110 7.32 6.32 3.00
N SER A 111 7.66 7.46 3.61
CA SER A 111 8.88 7.67 4.40
C SER A 111 8.58 8.62 5.55
N PHE A 112 8.99 8.28 6.77
CA PHE A 112 8.73 9.07 7.97
C PHE A 112 9.81 8.82 9.04
N LEU A 113 9.84 9.66 10.07
CA LEU A 113 10.69 9.52 11.24
C LEU A 113 9.89 8.90 12.40
N ASP A 114 10.42 7.91 13.06
CA ASP A 114 10.00 7.49 14.39
C ASP A 114 10.93 8.18 15.41
N GLU A 115 10.39 9.19 16.12
CA GLU A 115 11.19 9.96 17.08
C GLU A 115 11.65 9.10 18.26
N LYS A 116 10.83 8.16 18.70
CA LYS A 116 11.12 7.31 19.85
C LYS A 116 12.31 6.40 19.57
N GLU A 117 12.34 5.80 18.39
CA GLU A 117 13.43 4.92 17.95
C GLU A 117 14.60 5.72 17.33
N ASN A 118 14.42 7.03 17.07
CA ASN A 118 15.31 7.88 16.29
C ASN A 118 15.70 7.24 14.96
N GLU A 119 14.72 6.68 14.27
CA GLU A 119 14.91 5.85 13.09
C GLU A 119 13.97 6.27 11.97
N ARG A 120 14.46 6.23 10.72
CA ARG A 120 13.63 6.52 9.54
C ARG A 120 13.09 5.23 8.92
N TYR A 121 11.79 5.21 8.66
CA TYR A 121 11.18 4.28 7.73
C TYR A 121 11.31 4.79 6.31
N SER A 122 11.44 3.89 5.35
CA SER A 122 11.32 4.16 3.92
C SER A 122 10.83 2.93 3.20
N MET A 123 9.82 3.08 2.34
CA MET A 123 9.29 2.01 1.50
C MET A 123 10.33 1.42 0.54
N GLY A 124 11.35 2.20 0.16
CA GLY A 124 12.45 1.73 -0.68
C GLY A 124 13.50 0.89 0.05
N ALA A 125 13.44 0.82 1.38
CA ALA A 125 14.41 0.08 2.19
C ALA A 125 13.84 -1.31 2.57
N LYS A 126 14.22 -2.36 1.84
CA LYS A 126 13.72 -3.74 2.06
C LYS A 126 13.79 -4.18 3.53
N ALA A 127 14.89 -3.87 4.24
CA ALA A 127 15.03 -4.21 5.65
C ALA A 127 13.96 -3.55 6.53
N LYS A 128 13.54 -2.31 6.21
CA LYS A 128 12.46 -1.61 6.92
C LYS A 128 11.09 -2.20 6.59
N VAL A 129 10.84 -2.48 5.32
CA VAL A 129 9.58 -3.08 4.87
C VAL A 129 9.32 -4.45 5.52
N ARG A 130 10.37 -5.21 5.81
CA ARG A 130 10.29 -6.55 6.43
C ARG A 130 10.30 -6.54 7.96
N ASP A 131 10.53 -5.39 8.58
CA ASP A 131 10.57 -5.25 10.04
C ASP A 131 9.18 -4.94 10.59
N SER A 132 8.63 -5.89 11.35
CA SER A 132 7.26 -5.83 11.89
C SER A 132 7.01 -4.67 12.86
N LYS A 133 8.05 -4.06 13.44
CA LYS A 133 7.90 -2.93 14.37
C LYS A 133 7.21 -1.70 13.76
N TRP A 134 7.22 -1.58 12.42
CA TRP A 134 6.63 -0.46 11.73
C TRP A 134 5.11 -0.56 11.58
N TYR A 135 4.54 -1.76 11.75
CA TYR A 135 3.18 -2.12 11.37
C TYR A 135 2.28 -2.33 12.59
N GLY A 136 1.39 -1.38 12.86
CA GLY A 136 0.35 -1.53 13.88
C GLY A 136 -0.91 -2.21 13.33
N GLY A 137 -1.84 -2.53 14.22
CA GLY A 137 -3.09 -3.21 13.87
C GLY A 137 -2.93 -4.70 13.55
N THR A 138 -3.97 -5.29 12.98
CA THR A 138 -4.00 -6.72 12.59
C THR A 138 -4.42 -6.83 11.13
N PRO A 139 -3.46 -7.02 10.19
CA PRO A 139 -3.80 -7.18 8.78
C PRO A 139 -4.67 -8.41 8.52
N LEU A 140 -5.45 -8.38 7.44
CA LEU A 140 -6.38 -9.45 7.04
C LEU A 140 -5.75 -10.84 7.07
N TRP A 141 -4.53 -10.99 6.54
CA TRP A 141 -3.83 -12.29 6.55
C TRP A 141 -3.43 -12.74 7.94
N VAL A 142 -3.02 -11.81 8.82
CA VAL A 142 -2.70 -12.14 10.21
C VAL A 142 -3.96 -12.60 10.93
N LEU A 143 -5.07 -11.89 10.76
CA LEU A 143 -6.36 -12.27 11.34
C LEU A 143 -6.83 -13.64 10.85
N ALA A 144 -6.73 -13.90 9.54
CA ALA A 144 -7.11 -15.18 8.94
C ALA A 144 -6.26 -16.33 9.50
N GLU A 145 -4.94 -16.20 9.47
CA GLU A 145 -4.01 -17.22 9.96
C GLU A 145 -4.15 -17.50 11.46
N GLN A 146 -4.36 -16.47 12.29
CA GLN A 146 -4.63 -16.64 13.73
C GLN A 146 -5.94 -17.39 13.99
N GLN A 147 -6.90 -17.32 13.05
CA GLN A 147 -8.15 -18.09 13.13
C GLN A 147 -8.09 -19.40 12.32
N GLN A 148 -6.89 -19.87 11.99
CA GLN A 148 -6.64 -21.10 11.24
C GLN A 148 -7.30 -21.13 9.86
N MET A 149 -7.28 -19.99 9.17
CA MET A 149 -7.67 -19.83 7.79
C MET A 149 -6.43 -19.40 6.99
N ILE A 150 -6.03 -20.22 6.02
CA ILE A 150 -4.84 -19.94 5.19
C ILE A 150 -5.06 -18.71 4.33
N ALA A 151 -4.05 -17.84 4.30
CA ALA A 151 -3.94 -16.68 3.44
C ALA A 151 -2.75 -16.77 2.49
N ALA A 152 -2.88 -16.16 1.31
CA ALA A 152 -1.81 -16.00 0.34
C ALA A 152 -1.64 -14.53 -0.06
N SER A 153 -0.43 -14.12 -0.38
CA SER A 153 -0.12 -12.76 -0.84
C SER A 153 0.76 -12.77 -2.08
N MET A 154 0.19 -12.33 -3.20
CA MET A 154 0.94 -11.98 -4.40
C MET A 154 1.20 -10.48 -4.36
N PHE A 155 2.16 -10.14 -3.50
CA PHE A 155 2.54 -8.80 -3.09
C PHE A 155 1.45 -8.04 -2.32
N TRP A 156 1.82 -7.44 -1.24
CA TRP A 156 1.04 -6.45 -0.50
C TRP A 156 1.90 -5.78 0.54
N VAL A 157 1.63 -4.51 0.83
CA VAL A 157 2.34 -3.76 1.89
C VAL A 157 2.19 -4.46 3.23
N GLY A 158 3.32 -4.83 3.83
CA GLY A 158 3.40 -5.51 5.13
C GLY A 158 3.33 -7.05 5.05
N SER A 159 3.03 -7.68 3.90
CA SER A 159 2.94 -9.15 3.81
C SER A 159 4.30 -9.86 3.97
N GLU A 160 5.40 -9.16 3.71
CA GLU A 160 6.76 -9.65 3.92
C GLU A 160 7.22 -9.59 5.38
N ALA A 161 6.53 -8.82 6.22
CA ALA A 161 6.84 -8.65 7.64
C ALA A 161 6.11 -9.68 8.52
N SER A 162 6.78 -10.15 9.59
CA SER A 162 6.17 -11.06 10.56
C SER A 162 5.34 -10.29 11.58
N ILE A 163 4.26 -9.65 11.10
CA ILE A 163 3.39 -8.81 11.93
C ILE A 163 2.68 -9.67 12.98
N LYS A 164 2.79 -9.28 14.25
CA LYS A 164 2.30 -10.11 15.38
C LYS A 164 2.80 -11.57 15.31
N GLY A 165 4.03 -11.77 14.81
CA GLY A 165 4.64 -13.09 14.63
C GLY A 165 4.09 -13.90 13.46
N THR A 166 3.28 -13.30 12.57
CA THR A 166 2.54 -14.02 11.53
C THR A 166 2.74 -13.39 10.15
N ARG A 167 3.03 -14.23 9.15
CA ARG A 167 3.00 -13.91 7.72
C ARG A 167 1.88 -14.69 7.04
N PRO A 168 1.45 -14.36 5.83
CA PRO A 168 0.63 -15.26 5.01
C PRO A 168 1.31 -16.63 4.88
N THR A 169 0.55 -17.71 4.75
CA THR A 169 1.12 -19.05 4.53
C THR A 169 1.88 -19.10 3.22
N TYR A 170 1.33 -18.52 2.15
CA TYR A 170 1.99 -18.40 0.85
C TYR A 170 2.23 -16.92 0.55
N TYR A 171 3.47 -16.52 0.25
CA TYR A 171 3.75 -15.15 -0.13
C TYR A 171 4.99 -15.04 -1.01
N TYR A 172 5.08 -13.92 -1.70
CA TYR A 172 6.26 -13.52 -2.47
C TYR A 172 6.76 -12.18 -1.94
N ASP A 173 8.07 -12.02 -1.91
CA ASP A 173 8.68 -10.71 -1.75
C ASP A 173 8.42 -9.87 -3.00
N TYR A 174 8.19 -8.58 -2.80
CA TYR A 174 7.87 -7.69 -3.93
C TYR A 174 8.98 -7.64 -4.95
N THR A 175 8.62 -7.92 -6.20
CA THR A 175 9.49 -7.78 -7.37
C THR A 175 8.68 -7.68 -8.66
N GLU A 176 9.08 -6.79 -9.56
CA GLU A 176 8.45 -6.67 -10.88
C GLU A 176 8.96 -7.73 -11.90
N LYS A 177 9.92 -8.57 -11.50
CA LYS A 177 10.47 -9.61 -12.35
C LYS A 177 9.55 -10.81 -12.57
N ILE A 178 8.49 -10.96 -11.76
CA ILE A 178 7.47 -11.98 -11.96
C ILE A 178 6.42 -11.40 -12.91
N SER A 179 6.29 -11.97 -14.10
CA SER A 179 5.29 -11.52 -15.07
C SER A 179 3.86 -11.65 -14.53
N VAL A 180 2.95 -10.81 -15.01
CA VAL A 180 1.52 -10.84 -14.63
C VAL A 180 0.93 -12.22 -14.90
N GLU A 181 1.25 -12.85 -16.03
CA GLU A 181 0.81 -14.20 -16.38
C GLU A 181 1.23 -15.22 -15.32
N LYS A 182 2.51 -15.20 -14.89
CA LYS A 182 3.00 -16.09 -13.83
C LYS A 182 2.27 -15.84 -12.51
N ARG A 183 1.99 -14.58 -12.15
CA ARG A 183 1.23 -14.24 -10.94
C ARG A 183 -0.20 -14.80 -11.01
N ILE A 184 -0.88 -14.70 -12.15
CA ILE A 184 -2.22 -15.26 -12.38
C ILE A 184 -2.21 -16.78 -12.27
N ASN A 185 -1.23 -17.43 -12.90
CA ASN A 185 -1.08 -18.88 -12.83
C ASN A 185 -0.84 -19.37 -11.40
N GLU A 186 -0.10 -18.60 -10.61
CA GLU A 186 0.14 -18.91 -9.20
C GLU A 186 -1.13 -18.86 -8.37
N VAL A 187 -1.97 -17.81 -8.55
CA VAL A 187 -3.28 -17.72 -7.90
C VAL A 187 -4.14 -18.94 -8.25
N LYS A 188 -4.15 -19.37 -9.52
CA LYS A 188 -4.85 -20.58 -9.95
C LYS A 188 -4.28 -21.84 -9.28
N THR A 189 -2.95 -21.95 -9.16
CA THR A 189 -2.28 -23.04 -8.47
C THR A 189 -2.71 -23.11 -7.01
N TRP A 190 -2.71 -22.00 -6.28
CA TRP A 190 -3.17 -21.95 -4.90
C TRP A 190 -4.62 -22.38 -4.74
N LEU A 191 -5.50 -21.97 -5.65
CA LEU A 191 -6.92 -22.35 -5.60
C LEU A 191 -7.18 -23.82 -5.97
N ASN A 192 -6.25 -24.48 -6.63
CA ASN A 192 -6.32 -25.91 -6.92
C ASN A 192 -5.72 -26.82 -5.83
N LEU A 193 -5.13 -26.25 -4.76
CA LEU A 193 -4.66 -27.01 -3.62
C LEU A 193 -5.84 -27.76 -2.93
N PRO A 194 -5.57 -28.86 -2.19
CA PRO A 194 -6.55 -29.50 -1.33
C PRO A 194 -7.16 -28.51 -0.32
N GLU A 195 -8.41 -28.74 0.11
CA GLU A 195 -9.16 -27.80 0.95
C GLU A 195 -8.40 -27.38 2.22
N GLU A 196 -7.65 -28.30 2.83
CA GLU A 196 -6.87 -28.03 4.03
C GLU A 196 -5.66 -27.14 3.79
N LYS A 197 -5.22 -26.97 2.53
CA LYS A 197 -4.07 -26.14 2.14
C LYS A 197 -4.45 -24.91 1.29
N ARG A 198 -5.68 -24.85 0.81
CA ARG A 198 -6.17 -23.82 -0.09
C ARG A 198 -6.38 -22.50 0.63
N PRO A 199 -5.78 -21.38 0.18
CA PRO A 199 -6.01 -20.07 0.79
C PRO A 199 -7.45 -19.58 0.53
N HIS A 200 -8.09 -19.08 1.57
CA HIS A 200 -9.40 -18.44 1.48
C HIS A 200 -9.31 -16.92 1.27
N LEU A 201 -8.18 -16.34 1.63
CA LEU A 201 -7.84 -14.94 1.38
C LEU A 201 -6.61 -14.89 0.48
N ILE A 202 -6.72 -14.16 -0.63
CA ILE A 202 -5.59 -13.88 -1.53
C ILE A 202 -5.53 -12.37 -1.75
N THR A 203 -4.37 -11.77 -1.54
CA THR A 203 -4.09 -10.39 -1.98
C THR A 203 -3.28 -10.41 -3.26
N PHE A 204 -3.62 -9.53 -4.22
CA PHE A 204 -2.98 -9.42 -5.53
C PHE A 204 -2.76 -7.96 -5.88
N TYR A 205 -1.50 -7.56 -6.06
CA TYR A 205 -1.11 -6.17 -6.31
C TYR A 205 -0.40 -6.01 -7.65
N VAL A 206 -0.66 -4.91 -8.32
CA VAL A 206 0.07 -4.42 -9.50
C VAL A 206 0.38 -2.94 -9.36
N SER A 207 1.56 -2.52 -9.83
CA SER A 207 2.10 -1.16 -9.69
C SER A 207 1.57 -0.16 -10.72
N GLU A 208 0.83 -0.62 -11.73
CA GLU A 208 0.20 0.25 -12.72
C GLU A 208 -1.26 0.55 -12.35
N PRO A 209 -1.79 1.73 -12.74
CA PRO A 209 -1.21 2.74 -13.63
C PRO A 209 -0.39 3.83 -12.92
N ASP A 210 0.00 3.68 -11.65
CA ASP A 210 0.75 4.69 -10.89
C ASP A 210 2.06 5.09 -11.56
N HIS A 211 2.87 4.12 -12.00
CA HIS A 211 4.14 4.40 -12.67
C HIS A 211 3.96 5.24 -13.95
N ALA A 212 2.95 4.90 -14.75
CA ALA A 212 2.63 5.67 -15.96
C ALA A 212 2.13 7.07 -15.58
N GLY A 213 1.29 7.19 -14.56
CA GLY A 213 0.77 8.46 -14.05
C GLY A 213 1.87 9.41 -13.59
N HIS A 214 2.83 8.93 -12.81
CA HIS A 214 4.00 9.70 -12.38
C HIS A 214 4.88 10.14 -13.53
N SER A 215 5.15 9.23 -14.47
CA SER A 215 6.11 9.46 -15.55
C SER A 215 5.57 10.33 -16.66
N PHE A 216 4.32 10.14 -17.06
CA PHE A 216 3.71 10.75 -18.23
C PHE A 216 2.54 11.69 -17.89
N GLY A 217 1.99 11.58 -16.69
CA GLY A 217 0.82 12.33 -16.24
C GLY A 217 -0.49 11.54 -16.32
N PRO A 218 -1.50 11.95 -15.51
CA PRO A 218 -2.77 11.22 -15.40
C PRO A 218 -3.60 11.21 -16.69
N GLU A 219 -3.33 12.14 -17.61
CA GLU A 219 -4.09 12.33 -18.86
C GLU A 219 -3.35 11.79 -20.10
N ALA A 220 -2.20 11.16 -19.92
CA ALA A 220 -1.34 10.74 -21.03
C ALA A 220 -1.83 9.44 -21.69
N PRO A 221 -1.55 9.26 -23.02
CA PRO A 221 -1.82 7.99 -23.69
C PRO A 221 -1.15 6.77 -23.04
N GLN A 222 0.01 6.94 -22.42
CA GLN A 222 0.70 5.88 -21.68
C GLN A 222 -0.07 5.45 -20.44
N THR A 223 -0.69 6.40 -19.74
CA THR A 223 -1.56 6.11 -18.59
C THR A 223 -2.83 5.39 -19.05
N GLU A 224 -3.42 5.80 -20.19
CA GLU A 224 -4.51 5.05 -20.83
C GLU A 224 -4.12 3.60 -21.14
N GLN A 225 -2.92 3.37 -21.72
CA GLN A 225 -2.42 2.03 -22.03
C GLN A 225 -2.24 1.19 -20.75
N ALA A 226 -1.71 1.78 -19.67
CA ALA A 226 -1.56 1.12 -18.39
C ALA A 226 -2.92 0.74 -17.77
N VAL A 227 -3.93 1.60 -17.86
CA VAL A 227 -5.30 1.29 -17.43
C VAL A 227 -5.89 0.12 -18.22
N LYS A 228 -5.73 0.10 -19.55
CA LYS A 228 -6.19 -1.01 -20.41
C LYS A 228 -5.44 -2.32 -20.14
N MET A 229 -4.15 -2.24 -19.80
CA MET A 229 -3.37 -3.41 -19.36
C MET A 229 -3.92 -3.97 -18.04
N VAL A 230 -4.24 -3.13 -17.06
CA VAL A 230 -4.88 -3.56 -15.80
C VAL A 230 -6.25 -4.18 -16.06
N ASP A 231 -7.06 -3.60 -16.92
CA ASP A 231 -8.35 -4.14 -17.32
C ASP A 231 -8.24 -5.58 -17.90
N SER A 232 -7.29 -5.76 -18.82
CA SER A 232 -6.98 -7.08 -19.41
C SER A 232 -6.48 -8.08 -18.37
N MET A 233 -5.65 -7.63 -17.44
CA MET A 233 -5.13 -8.45 -16.34
C MET A 233 -6.26 -8.93 -15.42
N VAL A 234 -7.20 -8.06 -15.04
CA VAL A 234 -8.35 -8.43 -14.20
C VAL A 234 -9.25 -9.43 -14.92
N TYR A 235 -9.45 -9.27 -16.23
CA TYR A 235 -10.18 -10.23 -17.06
C TYR A 235 -9.51 -11.61 -17.03
N GLU A 236 -8.22 -11.70 -17.34
CA GLU A 236 -7.49 -12.98 -17.38
C GLU A 236 -7.41 -13.63 -15.98
N LEU A 237 -7.21 -12.86 -14.92
CA LEU A 237 -7.26 -13.36 -13.55
C LEU A 237 -8.64 -13.95 -13.22
N THR A 238 -9.71 -13.22 -13.53
CA THR A 238 -11.10 -13.66 -13.29
C THR A 238 -11.39 -14.95 -14.05
N LYS A 239 -10.98 -15.04 -15.32
CA LYS A 239 -11.12 -16.21 -16.17
C LYS A 239 -10.35 -17.43 -15.64
N ALA A 240 -9.08 -17.22 -15.24
CA ALA A 240 -8.25 -18.26 -14.64
C ALA A 240 -8.86 -18.81 -13.35
N VAL A 241 -9.37 -17.93 -12.49
CA VAL A 241 -10.03 -18.32 -11.23
C VAL A 241 -11.36 -19.05 -11.51
N LYS A 242 -12.18 -18.57 -12.42
CA LYS A 242 -13.43 -19.25 -12.83
C LYS A 242 -13.17 -20.67 -13.31
N SER A 243 -12.04 -20.95 -13.96
CA SER A 243 -11.69 -22.29 -14.44
C SER A 243 -11.44 -23.31 -13.32
N THR A 244 -11.29 -22.88 -12.07
CA THR A 244 -11.16 -23.77 -10.89
C THR A 244 -12.51 -24.31 -10.41
N GLY A 245 -13.64 -23.72 -10.86
CA GLY A 245 -14.99 -24.07 -10.41
C GLY A 245 -15.35 -23.57 -9.00
N LEU A 246 -14.44 -22.86 -8.32
CA LEU A 246 -14.68 -22.36 -6.98
C LEU A 246 -15.53 -21.06 -6.97
N PRO A 247 -16.40 -20.89 -5.96
CA PRO A 247 -17.25 -19.69 -5.82
C PRO A 247 -16.46 -18.55 -5.15
N VAL A 248 -15.58 -17.89 -5.91
CA VAL A 248 -14.69 -16.84 -5.42
C VAL A 248 -15.35 -15.47 -5.50
N ASN A 249 -15.17 -14.67 -4.47
CA ASN A 249 -15.51 -13.25 -4.41
C ASN A 249 -14.29 -12.41 -4.74
N PHE A 250 -14.47 -11.40 -5.57
CA PHE A 250 -13.43 -10.48 -6.00
C PHE A 250 -13.75 -9.08 -5.51
N ILE A 251 -12.72 -8.38 -5.09
CA ILE A 251 -12.76 -6.96 -4.74
C ILE A 251 -11.58 -6.29 -5.43
N PHE A 252 -11.88 -5.42 -6.40
CA PHE A 252 -10.91 -4.60 -7.11
C PHE A 252 -10.90 -3.20 -6.51
N VAL A 253 -9.73 -2.75 -6.08
CA VAL A 253 -9.51 -1.44 -5.47
C VAL A 253 -8.27 -0.77 -6.05
N SER A 254 -8.10 0.49 -5.73
CA SER A 254 -6.82 1.18 -5.72
C SER A 254 -6.59 1.78 -4.35
N ASP A 255 -5.38 2.17 -4.07
CA ASP A 255 -4.98 2.84 -2.84
C ASP A 255 -5.22 4.34 -2.89
N HIS A 256 -5.06 4.96 -4.06
CA HIS A 256 -5.31 6.38 -4.35
C HIS A 256 -5.54 6.59 -5.86
N GLY A 257 -5.75 7.83 -6.25
CA GLY A 257 -5.75 8.27 -7.63
C GLY A 257 -4.46 9.00 -8.01
N MET A 258 -4.55 9.90 -9.01
CA MET A 258 -3.40 10.62 -9.57
C MET A 258 -3.86 11.97 -10.13
N THR A 259 -3.13 13.06 -9.84
CA THR A 259 -3.40 14.40 -10.40
C THR A 259 -2.17 15.00 -11.05
N ALA A 260 -2.37 15.88 -12.03
CA ALA A 260 -1.30 16.71 -12.57
C ALA A 260 -0.96 17.85 -11.60
N VAL A 261 0.31 18.26 -11.56
CA VAL A 261 0.79 19.32 -10.67
C VAL A 261 1.45 20.45 -11.43
N ASP A 262 1.53 21.63 -10.80
CA ASP A 262 2.28 22.77 -11.31
C ASP A 262 3.77 22.50 -11.23
N ARG A 263 4.38 22.28 -12.38
CA ARG A 263 5.81 21.96 -12.50
C ARG A 263 6.70 23.19 -12.56
N GLU A 264 6.12 24.34 -12.87
CA GLU A 264 6.89 25.60 -13.07
C GLU A 264 7.06 26.35 -11.75
N ASN A 265 6.10 26.20 -10.81
CA ASN A 265 6.11 26.92 -9.54
C ASN A 265 6.14 25.99 -8.32
N PRO A 266 7.14 25.08 -8.19
CA PRO A 266 7.24 24.23 -7.01
C PRO A 266 7.52 25.07 -5.76
N ILE A 267 7.01 24.60 -4.62
CA ILE A 267 7.27 25.21 -3.33
C ILE A 267 8.65 24.77 -2.84
N ARG A 268 9.53 25.72 -2.56
CA ARG A 268 10.84 25.43 -1.98
C ARG A 268 10.71 25.20 -0.47
N THR A 269 11.65 24.46 0.09
CA THR A 269 11.74 24.36 1.56
C THR A 269 11.86 25.77 2.15
N PRO A 270 10.96 26.18 3.06
CA PRO A 270 11.02 27.51 3.66
C PRO A 270 12.35 27.78 4.34
N ALA A 271 12.93 28.95 4.09
CA ALA A 271 14.25 29.32 4.61
C ALA A 271 14.31 29.39 6.14
N ALA A 272 13.17 29.54 6.80
CA ALA A 272 13.06 29.52 8.26
C ALA A 272 13.40 28.16 8.90
N ILE A 273 13.40 27.07 8.10
CA ILE A 273 13.65 25.72 8.60
C ILE A 273 15.15 25.44 8.66
N ASP A 274 15.75 25.63 9.83
CA ASP A 274 17.13 25.29 10.12
C ASP A 274 17.28 23.78 10.39
N THR A 275 17.93 23.04 9.49
CA THR A 275 18.19 21.59 9.65
C THR A 275 19.08 21.25 10.84
N GLY A 276 19.79 22.22 11.42
CA GLY A 276 20.49 22.08 12.70
C GLY A 276 19.52 21.86 13.87
N LYS A 277 18.30 22.43 13.80
CA LYS A 277 17.26 22.37 14.83
C LYS A 277 16.12 21.43 14.51
N TYR A 278 15.85 21.15 13.22
CA TYR A 278 14.69 20.38 12.77
C TYR A 278 15.10 19.21 11.89
N ILE A 279 14.31 18.14 11.96
CA ILE A 279 14.39 17.01 11.05
C ILE A 279 13.16 17.07 10.13
N ILE A 280 13.39 16.99 8.83
CA ILE A 280 12.31 17.04 7.83
C ILE A 280 12.08 15.66 7.25
N ALA A 281 10.81 15.24 7.17
CA ALA A 281 10.34 14.15 6.33
C ALA A 281 9.36 14.74 5.30
N SER A 282 9.70 14.75 4.01
CA SER A 282 8.88 15.34 2.95
C SER A 282 8.54 14.31 1.87
N SER A 283 7.27 14.30 1.45
CA SER A 283 6.75 13.47 0.35
C SER A 283 6.35 14.28 -0.90
N GLY A 284 6.69 15.56 -0.95
CA GLY A 284 6.24 16.47 -2.02
C GLY A 284 4.84 17.04 -1.77
N THR A 285 3.90 16.23 -1.30
CA THR A 285 2.53 16.65 -0.95
C THR A 285 2.33 16.87 0.55
N MET A 286 3.37 16.68 1.34
CA MET A 286 3.42 17.01 2.75
C MET A 286 4.88 17.22 3.17
N MET A 287 5.14 18.21 3.99
CA MET A 287 6.41 18.35 4.71
C MET A 287 6.14 18.21 6.20
N ASP A 288 6.71 17.18 6.78
CA ASP A 288 6.57 16.80 8.18
C ASP A 288 7.85 17.24 8.92
N ILE A 289 7.71 18.06 9.95
CA ILE A 289 8.82 18.76 10.63
C ILE A 289 8.84 18.34 12.11
N HIS A 290 9.95 17.73 12.51
CA HIS A 290 10.22 17.30 13.87
C HIS A 290 11.25 18.22 14.52
N ALA A 291 10.90 18.88 15.61
CA ALA A 291 11.80 19.73 16.35
C ALA A 291 12.68 18.90 17.30
N LYS A 292 14.00 19.08 17.21
CA LYS A 292 14.96 18.47 18.15
C LYS A 292 14.77 18.99 19.57
N ASN A 293 14.36 20.26 19.71
CA ASN A 293 13.93 20.85 20.96
C ASN A 293 12.50 21.36 20.82
N LYS A 294 11.59 20.88 21.64
CA LYS A 294 10.17 21.26 21.55
C LYS A 294 9.91 22.74 21.83
N ALA A 295 10.82 23.45 22.48
CA ALA A 295 10.75 24.92 22.65
C ALA A 295 10.86 25.69 21.31
N ASP A 296 11.46 25.09 20.27
CA ASP A 296 11.61 25.69 18.95
C ASP A 296 10.34 25.55 18.09
N VAL A 297 9.34 24.74 18.48
CA VAL A 297 8.12 24.46 17.67
C VAL A 297 7.33 25.74 17.41
N LEU A 298 6.89 26.45 18.46
CA LEU A 298 6.04 27.63 18.30
C LEU A 298 6.74 28.81 17.60
N PRO A 299 8.02 29.09 17.85
CA PRO A 299 8.76 30.12 17.09
C PRO A 299 8.81 29.80 15.58
N LEU A 300 9.11 28.56 15.20
CA LEU A 300 9.13 28.18 13.79
C LEU A 300 7.72 28.23 13.18
N TYR A 301 6.72 27.67 13.87
CA TYR A 301 5.35 27.68 13.38
C TYR A 301 4.85 29.09 13.03
N LYS A 302 5.12 30.09 13.90
CA LYS A 302 4.73 31.48 13.62
C LYS A 302 5.37 32.02 12.34
N GLN A 303 6.70 31.80 12.16
CA GLN A 303 7.40 32.22 10.95
C GLN A 303 6.85 31.55 9.69
N LEU A 304 6.57 30.23 9.77
CA LEU A 304 6.00 29.50 8.65
C LEU A 304 4.59 29.95 8.32
N LYS A 305 3.79 30.29 9.35
CA LYS A 305 2.43 30.78 9.19
C LYS A 305 2.38 32.18 8.56
N GLU A 306 3.30 33.07 8.95
CA GLU A 306 3.44 34.40 8.35
C GLU A 306 3.96 34.35 6.89
N ALA A 307 4.73 33.30 6.55
CA ALA A 307 5.34 33.14 5.24
C ALA A 307 4.58 32.16 4.33
N GLU A 308 3.31 31.84 4.64
CA GLU A 308 2.50 30.93 3.81
C GLU A 308 2.44 31.44 2.35
N ASP A 309 3.02 30.66 1.44
CA ASP A 309 2.92 30.84 -0.01
C ASP A 309 2.78 29.50 -0.71
N GLY A 310 1.57 29.17 -1.10
CA GLY A 310 1.21 27.92 -1.77
C GLY A 310 1.21 26.70 -0.83
N TYR A 311 1.28 26.89 0.46
CA TYR A 311 1.08 25.85 1.47
C TYR A 311 0.32 26.42 2.68
N VAL A 312 -0.23 25.54 3.51
CA VAL A 312 -0.80 25.87 4.80
C VAL A 312 0.01 25.16 5.90
N ALA A 313 0.41 25.92 6.92
CA ALA A 313 1.12 25.41 8.08
C ALA A 313 0.14 25.05 9.21
N TYR A 314 0.33 23.87 9.80
CA TYR A 314 -0.42 23.38 10.95
C TYR A 314 0.52 22.94 12.06
N LEU A 315 0.17 23.25 13.30
CA LEU A 315 0.66 22.46 14.42
C LEU A 315 0.01 21.06 14.37
N LYS A 316 0.71 20.03 14.79
CA LYS A 316 0.16 18.66 14.87
C LYS A 316 -1.18 18.62 15.60
N ALA A 317 -1.33 19.40 16.69
CA ALA A 317 -2.57 19.48 17.46
C ALA A 317 -3.74 20.07 16.68
N ASP A 318 -3.47 20.96 15.71
CA ASP A 318 -4.45 21.74 14.98
C ASP A 318 -4.74 21.19 13.57
N MET A 319 -4.18 20.00 13.24
CA MET A 319 -4.50 19.32 11.98
C MET A 319 -6.02 19.09 11.87
N PRO A 320 -6.61 19.33 10.69
CA PRO A 320 -8.05 19.14 10.47
C PRO A 320 -8.51 17.74 10.88
N SER A 321 -9.56 17.66 11.68
CA SER A 321 -10.03 16.40 12.26
C SER A 321 -10.46 15.36 11.23
N HIS A 322 -10.97 15.79 10.07
CA HIS A 322 -11.38 14.89 8.99
C HIS A 322 -10.20 14.15 8.31
N LEU A 323 -8.96 14.62 8.53
CA LEU A 323 -7.77 13.95 8.03
C LEU A 323 -7.32 12.78 8.93
N HIS A 324 -7.87 12.67 10.13
CA HIS A 324 -7.45 11.65 11.12
C HIS A 324 -5.92 11.61 11.32
N TYR A 325 -5.30 12.81 11.40
CA TYR A 325 -3.84 12.94 11.36
C TYR A 325 -3.32 13.94 12.41
N ASN A 326 -4.12 14.24 13.42
CA ASN A 326 -3.76 15.17 14.50
C ASN A 326 -3.09 14.45 15.68
N ALA A 327 -2.73 15.19 16.71
CA ALA A 327 -2.04 14.68 17.90
C ALA A 327 -2.83 13.59 18.66
N LYS A 328 -4.17 13.57 18.57
CA LYS A 328 -5.00 12.54 19.22
C LYS A 328 -5.05 11.25 18.40
N ASP A 329 -4.89 11.37 17.10
CA ASP A 329 -4.92 10.26 16.15
C ASP A 329 -3.56 9.56 16.04
N ASP A 330 -2.44 10.26 16.25
CA ASP A 330 -1.09 9.71 16.14
C ASP A 330 -0.75 8.73 17.28
N LYS A 331 -1.16 7.46 17.12
CA LYS A 331 -1.01 6.43 18.15
C LYS A 331 0.42 5.98 18.38
N MET A 332 1.30 6.19 17.41
CA MET A 332 2.70 5.76 17.50
C MET A 332 3.70 6.91 17.62
N ASN A 333 3.20 8.16 17.71
CA ASN A 333 4.00 9.38 17.78
C ASN A 333 5.02 9.50 16.64
N ARG A 334 4.51 9.31 15.39
CA ARG A 334 5.32 9.34 14.16
C ARG A 334 5.04 10.55 13.27
N VAL A 335 4.00 11.31 13.59
CA VAL A 335 3.69 12.59 12.95
C VAL A 335 4.50 13.69 13.62
N GLY A 336 5.12 14.58 12.85
CA GLY A 336 5.94 15.66 13.35
C GLY A 336 5.19 16.75 14.11
N ASP A 337 5.92 17.70 14.65
CA ASP A 337 5.36 18.80 15.45
C ASP A 337 4.62 19.84 14.61
N ILE A 338 5.12 20.06 13.36
CA ILE A 338 4.56 21.00 12.39
C ILE A 338 4.42 20.30 11.04
N LEU A 339 3.27 20.47 10.40
CA LEU A 339 3.00 19.94 9.06
C LEU A 339 2.73 21.09 8.10
N LEU A 340 3.38 21.04 6.93
CA LEU A 340 3.07 21.93 5.83
C LEU A 340 2.37 21.12 4.74
N LEU A 341 1.15 21.53 4.39
CA LEU A 341 0.37 20.92 3.33
C LEU A 341 0.35 21.86 2.12
N PRO A 342 0.84 21.45 0.93
CA PRO A 342 0.82 22.30 -0.24
C PRO A 342 -0.61 22.50 -0.73
N THR A 343 -0.91 23.70 -1.21
CA THR A 343 -2.17 23.99 -1.91
C THR A 343 -2.07 23.47 -3.35
N TRP A 344 -2.93 22.48 -3.67
CA TRP A 344 -3.01 21.97 -5.05
C TRP A 344 -3.18 23.12 -6.07
N PRO A 345 -2.50 23.10 -7.23
CA PRO A 345 -1.72 22.00 -7.79
C PRO A 345 -0.21 22.05 -7.49
N ARG A 346 0.25 22.87 -6.51
CA ARG A 346 1.67 23.00 -6.16
C ARG A 346 2.14 21.85 -5.27
N VAL A 347 3.44 21.53 -5.32
CA VAL A 347 4.11 20.52 -4.49
C VAL A 347 5.45 21.05 -3.97
N PHE A 348 5.91 20.51 -2.85
CA PHE A 348 7.26 20.77 -2.36
C PHE A 348 8.30 20.05 -3.23
N SER A 349 9.22 20.81 -3.81
CA SER A 349 10.32 20.23 -4.58
C SER A 349 11.51 21.18 -4.69
N SER A 350 12.72 20.65 -4.57
CA SER A 350 13.98 21.39 -4.84
C SER A 350 14.34 21.42 -6.31
N ARG A 351 13.62 20.69 -7.17
CA ARG A 351 13.82 20.62 -8.63
C ARG A 351 12.46 20.66 -9.33
N LYS A 352 12.45 20.61 -10.66
CA LYS A 352 11.20 20.46 -11.42
C LYS A 352 10.53 19.14 -11.03
N PRO A 353 9.28 19.15 -10.50
CA PRO A 353 8.59 17.93 -10.06
C PRO A 353 8.20 17.04 -11.24
N GLY A 354 7.83 15.78 -10.96
CA GLY A 354 7.16 14.88 -11.89
C GLY A 354 5.87 15.47 -12.44
N ILE A 355 5.27 14.81 -13.44
CA ILE A 355 4.02 15.30 -14.05
C ILE A 355 2.83 14.95 -13.17
N GLY A 356 2.71 13.68 -12.76
CA GLY A 356 1.65 13.21 -11.88
C GLY A 356 2.13 13.09 -10.45
N HIS A 357 1.26 13.42 -9.52
CA HIS A 357 1.46 13.28 -8.08
C HIS A 357 0.17 12.85 -7.37
N HIS A 358 0.32 12.31 -6.19
CA HIS A 358 -0.74 11.98 -5.24
C HIS A 358 -0.27 12.29 -3.82
N GLY A 359 -1.16 12.19 -2.81
CA GLY A 359 -0.83 12.47 -1.41
C GLY A 359 -1.53 13.70 -0.83
N PHE A 360 -2.32 14.42 -1.64
CA PHE A 360 -3.13 15.56 -1.19
C PHE A 360 -4.32 15.13 -0.32
N ASP A 361 -4.93 16.10 0.35
CA ASP A 361 -6.21 15.91 1.03
C ASP A 361 -7.29 15.44 0.04
N PRO A 362 -7.83 14.22 0.19
CA PRO A 362 -8.83 13.70 -0.74
C PRO A 362 -10.17 14.45 -0.67
N SER A 363 -10.45 15.18 0.41
CA SER A 363 -11.65 16.02 0.49
C SER A 363 -11.54 17.28 -0.36
N ALA A 364 -10.31 17.77 -0.58
CA ALA A 364 -10.03 18.96 -1.38
C ALA A 364 -9.71 18.63 -2.85
N VAL A 365 -9.09 17.46 -3.11
CA VAL A 365 -8.63 17.06 -4.44
C VAL A 365 -9.24 15.71 -4.80
N LYS A 366 -10.35 15.74 -5.54
CA LYS A 366 -11.09 14.52 -5.94
C LYS A 366 -10.26 13.56 -6.81
N ASP A 367 -9.25 14.04 -7.50
CA ASP A 367 -8.32 13.19 -8.27
C ASP A 367 -7.55 12.21 -7.39
N MET A 368 -7.55 12.39 -6.06
CA MET A 368 -7.00 11.44 -5.10
C MET A 368 -7.90 10.23 -4.88
N HIS A 369 -9.20 10.32 -5.23
CA HIS A 369 -10.12 9.20 -5.03
C HIS A 369 -9.72 8.00 -5.89
N ALA A 370 -9.94 6.83 -5.33
CA ALA A 370 -9.63 5.52 -5.88
C ALA A 370 -10.89 4.82 -6.44
N THR A 371 -10.68 3.74 -7.20
CA THR A 371 -11.74 2.87 -7.70
C THR A 371 -12.09 1.78 -6.69
N PHE A 372 -13.38 1.40 -6.67
CA PHE A 372 -13.88 0.20 -5.98
C PHE A 372 -14.90 -0.51 -6.86
N ILE A 373 -14.64 -1.80 -7.14
CA ILE A 373 -15.55 -2.71 -7.85
C ILE A 373 -15.52 -4.06 -7.12
N ALA A 374 -16.69 -4.70 -6.92
CA ALA A 374 -16.77 -6.01 -6.26
C ALA A 374 -17.79 -6.91 -6.95
N TRP A 375 -17.42 -8.17 -7.15
CA TRP A 375 -18.27 -9.18 -7.80
C TRP A 375 -18.04 -10.58 -7.25
N GLY A 376 -19.00 -11.45 -7.44
CA GLY A 376 -18.97 -12.83 -6.98
C GLY A 376 -20.19 -13.22 -6.16
N PRO A 377 -20.20 -14.44 -5.58
CA PRO A 377 -21.37 -14.99 -4.92
C PRO A 377 -21.94 -14.16 -3.77
N ALA A 378 -21.07 -13.49 -2.98
CA ALA A 378 -21.50 -12.71 -1.83
C ALA A 378 -22.13 -11.35 -2.21
N PHE A 379 -21.89 -10.85 -3.41
CA PHE A 379 -22.29 -9.51 -3.82
C PHE A 379 -23.61 -9.48 -4.57
N LYS A 380 -24.37 -8.41 -4.38
CA LYS A 380 -25.51 -8.04 -5.21
C LYS A 380 -25.03 -7.71 -6.63
N SER A 381 -25.97 -7.62 -7.58
CA SER A 381 -25.71 -7.28 -8.98
C SER A 381 -26.31 -5.92 -9.31
N GLY A 382 -25.60 -5.12 -10.11
CA GLY A 382 -26.08 -3.83 -10.60
C GLY A 382 -26.25 -2.76 -9.52
N VAL A 383 -25.41 -2.77 -8.49
CA VAL A 383 -25.51 -1.83 -7.37
C VAL A 383 -24.36 -0.84 -7.41
N THR A 384 -24.68 0.46 -7.41
CA THR A 384 -23.69 1.53 -7.20
C THR A 384 -23.93 2.16 -5.83
N VAL A 385 -22.87 2.23 -5.01
CA VAL A 385 -22.91 2.89 -3.70
C VAL A 385 -22.31 4.29 -3.76
N PRO A 386 -22.69 5.21 -2.86
CA PRO A 386 -21.99 6.48 -2.67
C PRO A 386 -20.52 6.30 -2.39
N SER A 387 -19.75 7.40 -2.49
CA SER A 387 -18.34 7.40 -2.10
C SER A 387 -18.19 7.04 -0.62
N PHE A 388 -17.16 6.26 -0.29
CA PHE A 388 -16.89 5.79 1.06
C PHE A 388 -15.37 5.70 1.32
N GLU A 389 -14.97 5.74 2.57
CA GLU A 389 -13.55 5.67 2.98
C GLU A 389 -13.01 4.24 2.92
N ASN A 390 -11.77 4.11 2.47
CA ASN A 390 -11.08 2.83 2.21
C ASN A 390 -10.96 1.92 3.44
N VAL A 391 -10.94 2.45 4.65
CA VAL A 391 -10.94 1.68 5.91
C VAL A 391 -12.13 0.72 6.04
N ASN A 392 -13.23 0.98 5.31
CA ASN A 392 -14.43 0.14 5.32
C ASN A 392 -14.29 -1.16 4.52
N VAL A 393 -13.23 -1.32 3.72
CA VAL A 393 -12.95 -2.56 2.96
C VAL A 393 -12.57 -3.72 3.89
N TYR A 394 -11.82 -3.44 4.94
CA TYR A 394 -11.43 -4.44 5.93
C TYR A 394 -12.63 -5.18 6.56
N PRO A 395 -13.61 -4.48 7.21
CA PRO A 395 -14.76 -5.16 7.79
C PRO A 395 -15.68 -5.83 6.76
N LEU A 396 -15.69 -5.39 5.49
CA LEU A 396 -16.37 -6.09 4.41
C LEU A 396 -15.77 -7.49 4.18
N ILE A 397 -14.44 -7.55 4.03
CA ILE A 397 -13.72 -8.81 3.78
C ILE A 397 -13.84 -9.75 4.98
N THR A 398 -13.63 -9.25 6.20
CA THR A 398 -13.75 -10.08 7.41
C THR A 398 -15.17 -10.64 7.58
N THR A 399 -16.20 -9.88 7.21
CA THR A 399 -17.60 -10.33 7.21
C THR A 399 -17.82 -11.45 6.19
N ILE A 400 -17.36 -11.30 4.94
CA ILE A 400 -17.49 -12.34 3.90
C ILE A 400 -16.80 -13.63 4.34
N LEU A 401 -15.59 -13.55 4.86
CA LEU A 401 -14.81 -14.70 5.32
C LEU A 401 -15.32 -15.29 6.64
N GLY A 402 -16.20 -14.58 7.36
CA GLY A 402 -16.69 -14.97 8.68
C GLY A 402 -15.60 -14.97 9.74
N LEU A 403 -14.66 -14.03 9.63
CA LEU A 403 -13.60 -13.77 10.62
C LEU A 403 -14.11 -12.81 11.71
N THR A 404 -13.66 -13.02 12.93
CA THR A 404 -13.98 -12.14 14.06
C THR A 404 -12.83 -11.16 14.28
N ASN A 405 -13.12 -9.86 14.18
CA ASN A 405 -12.13 -8.83 14.48
C ASN A 405 -11.71 -8.89 15.94
N THR A 406 -10.42 -8.92 16.20
CA THR A 406 -9.83 -8.97 17.55
C THR A 406 -9.51 -7.59 18.09
N ASP A 407 -9.25 -6.63 17.21
CA ASP A 407 -8.88 -5.26 17.57
C ASP A 407 -10.01 -4.29 17.22
N LYS A 408 -10.02 -3.15 17.89
CA LYS A 408 -10.85 -2.01 17.47
C LYS A 408 -10.29 -1.45 16.17
N ILE A 409 -11.17 -1.27 15.19
CA ILE A 409 -10.88 -0.70 13.88
C ILE A 409 -11.67 0.60 13.66
N ASP A 410 -11.27 1.41 12.69
CA ASP A 410 -11.97 2.64 12.30
C ASP A 410 -13.09 2.33 11.28
N GLY A 411 -12.86 1.33 10.42
CA GLY A 411 -13.84 0.91 9.42
C GLY A 411 -15.11 0.32 10.02
N MET A 412 -16.25 0.60 9.38
CA MET A 412 -17.57 0.16 9.80
C MET A 412 -18.24 -0.70 8.73
N ILE A 413 -18.61 -1.93 9.06
CA ILE A 413 -19.32 -2.82 8.13
C ILE A 413 -20.66 -2.25 7.67
N SER A 414 -21.33 -1.42 8.47
CA SER A 414 -22.60 -0.78 8.12
C SER A 414 -22.55 0.00 6.81
N VAL A 415 -21.40 0.54 6.45
CA VAL A 415 -21.17 1.29 5.20
C VAL A 415 -21.33 0.40 3.96
N LEU A 416 -20.75 -0.80 3.98
CA LEU A 416 -20.72 -1.72 2.84
C LEU A 416 -21.62 -2.96 3.02
N LYS A 417 -22.20 -3.19 4.21
CA LYS A 417 -23.15 -4.30 4.41
C LYS A 417 -24.31 -4.33 3.38
N PRO A 418 -24.85 -3.17 2.93
CA PRO A 418 -25.94 -3.15 1.96
C PRO A 418 -25.63 -3.80 0.61
N ILE A 419 -24.35 -3.94 0.22
CA ILE A 419 -23.95 -4.55 -1.06
C ILE A 419 -23.94 -6.07 -1.01
N LEU A 420 -23.96 -6.67 0.18
CA LEU A 420 -23.95 -8.12 0.35
C LEU A 420 -25.34 -8.71 0.12
N LYS A 421 -25.38 -9.90 -0.49
CA LYS A 421 -26.57 -10.76 -0.50
C LYS A 421 -26.89 -11.20 0.93
N LYS A 422 -28.18 -11.51 1.17
CA LYS A 422 -28.63 -12.04 2.47
C LYS A 422 -28.21 -13.49 2.62
#